data_fd04fd9b86a095384ac92f6ea06cf30f
#
_entry.id   fd04fd9b86a095384ac92f6ea06cf30f
#
_cell.length_a   1.000
_cell.length_b   1.000
_cell.length_c   1.000
_cell.angle_alpha   90.00
_cell.angle_beta   90.00
_cell.angle_gamma   90.00
#
_symmetry.space_group_name_H-M   'P 1'
#
loop_
_entity.id
_entity.type
_entity.pdbx_description
1 polymer ?
#
loop_
_entity_poly.entity_id
_entity_poly.type
_entity_poly.pdbx_seq_one_letter_code
_entity_poly.pdbx_strand_id
1 'polypeptide(L)'
;MEHDSESNKVIEQSDKEEYEFSFNFINLPWDDRSKNSKIGIISLLVAIFVATLALVINNLVFYYKRFDARSIYSNIEMDCNMVKADEHPYAARIHSISSNELICIGAVVSISSVLANEVCLKSGPIQLKLGNPTNPRCKKGFSIDAVDLIPHEGVITKSLVLLSTLDYISDCIKTIKIGAKVNADKQLYIIGRPYRGGKSFSFQLAKYNNNNNFTSFEELRTLNKNKTICVDTFGKCPVRAGDLLVQKGLLLGLASTSVNRREESKTACFANLSVVYSELKALDIKFDNKI
;
A
#
# COMPACT_ATOMS: atom_id res chain seq x y z
N MET A 1 71.97 -27.52 57.29
CA MET A 1 71.34 -26.61 58.25
C MET A 1 70.15 -26.09 57.55
N GLU A 2 69.03 -26.76 57.76
CA GLU A 2 67.95 -26.37 58.72
C GLU A 2 67.24 -25.11 58.23
N HIS A 3 65.97 -25.00 58.05
CA HIS A 3 64.83 -25.59 58.76
C HIS A 3 63.57 -25.60 57.92
N ASP A 4 62.77 -26.64 58.18
CA ASP A 4 61.36 -26.77 57.76
C ASP A 4 60.49 -25.63 58.22
N SER A 5 59.46 -25.32 57.44
CA SER A 5 58.23 -24.79 57.98
C SER A 5 57.09 -25.14 57.02
N GLU A 6 56.40 -26.21 57.35
CA GLU A 6 55.04 -26.53 56.81
C GLU A 6 54.06 -25.40 57.18
N SER A 7 53.40 -24.88 56.23
CA SER A 7 52.18 -24.09 56.43
C SER A 7 51.02 -24.75 55.79
N ASN A 8 50.25 -25.44 56.61
CA ASN A 8 48.91 -26.00 56.28
C ASN A 8 47.99 -24.91 55.71
N LYS A 9 47.68 -25.01 54.45
CA LYS A 9 46.54 -24.30 53.87
C LYS A 9 45.32 -25.21 53.90
N VAL A 10 44.45 -24.96 54.85
CA VAL A 10 43.10 -25.46 54.93
C VAL A 10 42.34 -24.97 53.65
N ILE A 11 42.05 -25.91 52.79
CA ILE A 11 41.18 -25.65 51.65
C ILE A 11 39.74 -25.65 52.20
N GLU A 12 39.20 -24.46 52.34
CA GLU A 12 37.77 -24.22 52.57
C GLU A 12 37.02 -24.65 51.35
N GLN A 13 36.44 -25.84 51.40
CA GLN A 13 35.56 -26.39 50.40
C GLN A 13 34.22 -25.65 50.51
N SER A 14 34.04 -24.62 49.68
CA SER A 14 32.76 -23.95 49.50
C SER A 14 31.85 -24.90 48.77
N ASP A 15 30.97 -25.56 49.50
CA ASP A 15 29.82 -26.28 48.97
C ASP A 15 28.93 -25.28 48.23
N LYS A 16 29.11 -25.19 46.92
CA LYS A 16 28.11 -24.63 46.04
C LYS A 16 26.95 -25.61 46.02
N GLU A 17 25.94 -25.37 46.84
CA GLU A 17 24.61 -25.96 46.65
C GLU A 17 24.12 -25.55 45.28
N GLU A 18 24.25 -26.43 44.31
CA GLU A 18 23.66 -26.33 42.99
C GLU A 18 22.18 -26.52 43.21
N TYR A 19 21.42 -25.39 43.24
CA TYR A 19 19.96 -25.41 43.27
C TYR A 19 19.44 -26.01 41.97
N GLU A 20 19.31 -27.32 41.96
CA GLU A 20 18.58 -28.06 40.93
C GLU A 20 17.09 -27.70 41.02
N PHE A 21 16.63 -26.83 40.16
CA PHE A 21 15.24 -26.43 40.08
C PHE A 21 14.41 -27.58 39.48
N SER A 22 14.10 -28.58 40.35
CA SER A 22 13.27 -29.72 39.94
C SER A 22 11.78 -29.31 39.90
N PHE A 23 11.17 -29.31 38.72
CA PHE A 23 9.71 -29.08 38.52
C PHE A 23 8.87 -30.25 39.04
N ASN A 24 9.16 -30.76 40.23
CA ASN A 24 8.44 -31.91 40.84
C ASN A 24 6.94 -31.61 41.09
N PHE A 25 6.49 -30.38 41.04
CA PHE A 25 5.09 -30.02 41.27
C PHE A 25 4.16 -30.47 40.14
N ILE A 26 4.66 -30.80 38.94
CA ILE A 26 3.83 -31.24 37.79
C ILE A 26 3.30 -32.66 38.05
N ASN A 27 4.05 -33.52 38.72
CA ASN A 27 3.73 -34.91 38.94
C ASN A 27 2.90 -35.20 40.20
N LEU A 28 2.63 -34.16 41.05
CA LEU A 28 1.81 -34.31 42.24
C LEU A 28 0.33 -34.45 41.87
N PRO A 29 -0.38 -35.53 42.37
CA PRO A 29 -1.82 -35.64 42.20
C PRO A 29 -2.55 -34.43 42.74
N TRP A 30 -3.73 -34.11 42.16
CA TRP A 30 -4.49 -32.92 42.52
C TRP A 30 -4.85 -32.91 44.01
N ASP A 31 -5.18 -34.06 44.60
CA ASP A 31 -5.66 -34.17 45.98
C ASP A 31 -4.55 -33.83 47.00
N ASP A 32 -3.32 -34.15 46.68
CA ASP A 32 -2.15 -33.94 47.57
C ASP A 32 -1.56 -32.50 47.51
N ARG A 33 -2.13 -31.67 46.65
CA ARG A 33 -1.68 -30.27 46.50
C ARG A 33 -2.19 -29.37 47.60
N SER A 34 -1.33 -28.48 48.10
CA SER A 34 -1.75 -27.45 49.04
C SER A 34 -2.85 -26.56 48.50
N LYS A 35 -3.68 -25.99 49.39
CA LYS A 35 -4.76 -25.06 48.99
C LYS A 35 -4.25 -23.86 48.14
N ASN A 36 -3.09 -23.32 48.49
CA ASN A 36 -2.49 -22.19 47.77
C ASN A 36 -2.05 -22.58 46.34
N SER A 37 -1.52 -23.80 46.17
CA SER A 37 -1.14 -24.34 44.87
C SER A 37 -2.36 -24.58 43.98
N LYS A 38 -3.46 -25.10 44.53
CA LYS A 38 -4.73 -25.30 43.82
C LYS A 38 -5.31 -23.96 43.34
N ILE A 39 -5.32 -22.94 44.22
CA ILE A 39 -5.78 -21.57 43.86
C ILE A 39 -4.89 -20.98 42.76
N GLY A 40 -3.57 -21.11 42.83
CA GLY A 40 -2.64 -20.63 41.81
C GLY A 40 -2.88 -21.26 40.44
N ILE A 41 -3.09 -22.57 40.38
CA ILE A 41 -3.38 -23.29 39.13
C ILE A 41 -4.71 -22.84 38.53
N ILE A 42 -5.76 -22.75 39.33
CA ILE A 42 -7.09 -22.30 38.89
C ILE A 42 -6.99 -20.84 38.37
N SER A 43 -6.30 -19.96 39.11
CA SER A 43 -6.07 -18.59 38.68
C SER A 43 -5.35 -18.49 37.34
N LEU A 44 -4.33 -19.32 37.13
CA LEU A 44 -3.60 -19.38 35.85
C LEU A 44 -4.49 -19.86 34.70
N LEU A 45 -5.29 -20.89 34.94
CA LEU A 45 -6.21 -21.42 33.92
C LEU A 45 -7.29 -20.39 33.54
N VAL A 46 -7.83 -19.67 34.53
CA VAL A 46 -8.79 -18.60 34.31
C VAL A 46 -8.14 -17.44 33.52
N ALA A 47 -6.92 -17.06 33.85
CA ALA A 47 -6.19 -16.03 33.12
C ALA A 47 -5.93 -16.42 31.65
N ILE A 48 -5.52 -17.65 31.39
CA ILE A 48 -5.34 -18.16 30.03
C ILE A 48 -6.68 -18.19 29.28
N PHE A 49 -7.76 -18.62 29.93
CA PHE A 49 -9.08 -18.64 29.32
C PHE A 49 -9.58 -17.24 28.95
N VAL A 50 -9.42 -16.26 29.84
CA VAL A 50 -9.78 -14.88 29.56
C VAL A 50 -8.95 -14.29 28.43
N ALA A 51 -7.64 -14.55 28.41
CA ALA A 51 -6.76 -14.10 27.34
C ALA A 51 -7.14 -14.68 25.98
N THR A 52 -7.42 -15.99 25.92
CA THR A 52 -7.85 -16.65 24.68
C THR A 52 -9.22 -16.14 24.21
N LEU A 53 -10.14 -15.92 25.13
CA LEU A 53 -11.46 -15.36 24.81
C LEU A 53 -11.33 -13.92 24.25
N ALA A 54 -10.49 -13.10 24.85
CA ALA A 54 -10.21 -11.74 24.35
C ALA A 54 -9.63 -11.75 22.94
N LEU A 55 -8.70 -12.66 22.64
CA LEU A 55 -8.13 -12.83 21.30
C LEU A 55 -9.20 -13.27 20.28
N VAL A 56 -10.06 -14.22 20.66
CA VAL A 56 -11.15 -14.68 19.79
C VAL A 56 -12.13 -13.55 19.50
N ILE A 57 -12.55 -12.80 20.53
CA ILE A 57 -13.47 -11.66 20.37
C ILE A 57 -12.82 -10.60 19.48
N ASN A 58 -11.55 -10.26 19.72
CA ASN A 58 -10.84 -9.28 18.89
C ASN A 58 -10.78 -9.72 17.42
N ASN A 59 -10.46 -10.99 17.17
CA ASN A 59 -10.46 -11.56 15.81
C ASN A 59 -11.85 -11.57 15.18
N LEU A 60 -12.90 -11.88 15.93
CA LEU A 60 -14.28 -11.81 15.47
C LEU A 60 -14.71 -10.39 15.12
N VAL A 61 -14.42 -9.42 15.98
CA VAL A 61 -14.70 -7.99 15.71
C VAL A 61 -13.96 -7.53 14.45
N PHE A 62 -12.69 -7.93 14.29
CA PHE A 62 -11.91 -7.62 13.09
C PHE A 62 -12.50 -8.29 11.84
N TYR A 63 -12.96 -9.53 11.97
CA TYR A 63 -13.62 -10.27 10.90
C TYR A 63 -14.96 -9.63 10.49
N TYR A 64 -15.81 -9.28 11.46
CA TYR A 64 -17.10 -8.61 11.21
C TYR A 64 -16.91 -7.22 10.62
N LYS A 65 -16.00 -6.39 11.13
CA LYS A 65 -15.67 -5.10 10.53
C LYS A 65 -15.18 -5.23 9.09
N ARG A 66 -14.41 -6.28 8.80
CA ARG A 66 -13.93 -6.58 7.45
C ARG A 66 -15.06 -7.11 6.55
N PHE A 67 -16.03 -7.80 7.12
CA PHE A 67 -17.20 -8.34 6.40
C PHE A 67 -18.20 -7.23 6.07
N ASP A 68 -18.52 -6.35 6.99
CA ASP A 68 -19.36 -5.17 6.73
C ASP A 68 -18.73 -4.24 5.70
N ALA A 69 -17.42 -3.98 5.80
CA ALA A 69 -16.70 -3.27 4.77
C ALA A 69 -16.81 -3.98 3.41
N ARG A 70 -16.67 -5.30 3.35
CA ARG A 70 -16.82 -6.07 2.10
C ARG A 70 -18.22 -6.01 1.53
N SER A 71 -19.26 -6.07 2.36
CA SER A 71 -20.67 -5.98 1.92
C SER A 71 -20.97 -4.62 1.28
N ILE A 72 -20.51 -3.53 1.90
CA ILE A 72 -20.64 -2.19 1.32
C ILE A 72 -19.85 -2.07 0.01
N TYR A 73 -18.65 -2.64 -0.03
CA TYR A 73 -17.78 -2.62 -1.22
C TYR A 73 -18.30 -3.49 -2.37
N SER A 74 -19.00 -4.61 -2.10
CA SER A 74 -19.55 -5.47 -3.15
C SER A 74 -20.62 -4.77 -3.98
N ASN A 75 -21.46 -3.95 -3.34
CA ASN A 75 -22.51 -3.20 -4.03
C ASN A 75 -21.94 -2.09 -4.94
N ILE A 76 -20.80 -1.50 -4.56
CA ILE A 76 -20.12 -0.47 -5.37
C ILE A 76 -19.35 -1.11 -6.52
N GLU A 77 -18.77 -2.31 -6.31
CA GLU A 77 -18.01 -3.03 -7.34
C GLU A 77 -18.91 -3.51 -8.50
N MET A 78 -20.18 -3.85 -8.23
CA MET A 78 -21.16 -4.19 -9.27
C MET A 78 -21.46 -3.01 -10.18
N ASP A 79 -21.29 -1.77 -9.71
CA ASP A 79 -21.56 -0.54 -10.47
C ASP A 79 -20.30 0.05 -11.12
N CYS A 80 -19.13 -0.56 -10.94
CA CYS A 80 -17.84 -0.10 -11.43
C CYS A 80 -17.32 -1.07 -12.50
N ASN A 81 -17.00 -0.55 -13.68
CA ASN A 81 -16.46 -1.38 -14.75
C ASN A 81 -15.05 -1.87 -14.39
N MET A 82 -14.83 -3.16 -14.55
CA MET A 82 -13.56 -3.80 -14.29
C MET A 82 -12.93 -4.27 -15.58
N VAL A 83 -11.67 -3.89 -15.81
CA VAL A 83 -10.89 -4.26 -16.99
C VAL A 83 -9.71 -5.12 -16.58
N LYS A 84 -9.28 -6.02 -17.48
CA LYS A 84 -8.10 -6.88 -17.20
C LYS A 84 -6.83 -6.05 -17.23
N ALA A 85 -5.84 -6.47 -16.41
CA ALA A 85 -4.54 -5.81 -16.39
C ALA A 85 -3.83 -5.81 -17.75
N ASP A 86 -4.09 -6.81 -18.59
CA ASP A 86 -3.51 -6.97 -19.92
C ASP A 86 -4.02 -5.91 -20.93
N GLU A 87 -5.19 -5.34 -20.69
CA GLU A 87 -5.76 -4.28 -21.53
C GLU A 87 -5.04 -2.94 -21.31
N HIS A 88 -4.46 -2.77 -20.11
CA HIS A 88 -3.70 -1.58 -19.73
C HIS A 88 -2.29 -1.95 -19.24
N PRO A 89 -1.42 -2.47 -20.13
CA PRO A 89 -0.11 -3.01 -19.75
C PRO A 89 0.88 -1.96 -19.23
N TYR A 90 0.54 -0.69 -19.31
CA TYR A 90 1.30 0.44 -18.73
C TYR A 90 0.90 0.76 -17.30
N ALA A 91 -0.15 0.15 -16.76
CA ALA A 91 -0.53 0.37 -15.38
C ALA A 91 0.20 -0.59 -14.43
N ALA A 92 0.94 -0.04 -13.50
CA ALA A 92 1.67 -0.78 -12.48
C ALA A 92 0.82 -0.90 -11.21
N ARG A 93 0.83 -2.07 -10.59
CA ARG A 93 0.21 -2.32 -9.29
C ARG A 93 1.27 -2.25 -8.22
N ILE A 94 1.09 -1.34 -7.26
CA ILE A 94 2.00 -1.11 -6.15
C ILE A 94 1.45 -1.82 -4.92
N HIS A 95 2.17 -2.82 -4.45
CA HIS A 95 1.78 -3.67 -3.32
C HIS A 95 2.68 -3.43 -2.11
N SER A 96 2.09 -3.51 -0.92
CA SER A 96 2.87 -3.65 0.30
C SER A 96 3.60 -4.99 0.32
N ILE A 97 4.87 -5.00 0.71
CA ILE A 97 5.63 -6.25 0.89
C ILE A 97 5.08 -7.02 2.09
N SER A 98 4.75 -6.33 3.18
CA SER A 98 4.31 -6.94 4.44
C SER A 98 2.93 -7.60 4.36
N SER A 99 1.94 -6.89 3.77
CA SER A 99 0.56 -7.38 3.70
C SER A 99 0.20 -8.01 2.35
N ASN A 100 1.05 -7.84 1.33
CA ASN A 100 0.78 -8.19 -0.07
C ASN A 100 -0.51 -7.54 -0.63
N GLU A 101 -1.01 -6.50 0.04
CA GLU A 101 -2.20 -5.75 -0.39
C GLU A 101 -1.84 -4.73 -1.47
N LEU A 102 -2.76 -4.52 -2.40
CA LEU A 102 -2.65 -3.49 -3.41
C LEU A 102 -2.89 -2.12 -2.76
N ILE A 103 -1.84 -1.32 -2.65
CA ILE A 103 -1.89 0.02 -2.04
C ILE A 103 -2.34 1.05 -3.05
N CYS A 104 -1.72 1.02 -4.23
CA CYS A 104 -1.78 2.08 -5.22
C CYS A 104 -1.59 1.52 -6.62
N ILE A 105 -1.87 2.35 -7.61
CA ILE A 105 -1.39 2.12 -8.97
C ILE A 105 -0.46 3.24 -9.39
N GLY A 106 0.34 2.97 -10.43
CA GLY A 106 1.21 3.94 -11.06
C GLY A 106 1.28 3.70 -12.56
N ALA A 107 1.93 4.58 -13.28
CA ALA A 107 2.12 4.48 -14.73
C ALA A 107 3.57 4.15 -15.07
N VAL A 108 3.76 3.15 -15.90
CA VAL A 108 5.08 2.80 -16.43
C VAL A 108 5.47 3.79 -17.52
N VAL A 109 6.44 4.62 -17.22
CA VAL A 109 6.88 5.72 -18.09
C VAL A 109 8.21 5.44 -18.79
N SER A 110 9.00 4.50 -18.26
CA SER A 110 10.23 4.00 -18.93
C SER A 110 10.40 2.48 -18.74
N ILE A 111 11.44 1.92 -19.31
CA ILE A 111 11.75 0.48 -19.22
C ILE A 111 12.15 0.02 -17.80
N SER A 112 12.39 0.94 -16.89
CA SER A 112 12.78 0.67 -15.50
C SER A 112 12.07 1.57 -14.49
N SER A 113 11.13 2.43 -14.93
CA SER A 113 10.57 3.44 -14.01
C SER A 113 9.05 3.52 -14.08
N VAL A 114 8.46 3.68 -12.91
CA VAL A 114 7.02 3.84 -12.68
C VAL A 114 6.75 5.17 -11.99
N LEU A 115 5.91 6.00 -12.58
CA LEU A 115 5.46 7.25 -11.99
C LEU A 115 4.21 7.00 -11.12
N ALA A 116 4.24 7.48 -9.89
CA ALA A 116 3.16 7.29 -8.93
C ALA A 116 2.96 8.54 -8.04
N ASN A 117 1.93 8.49 -7.18
CA ASN A 117 1.72 9.50 -6.16
C ASN A 117 2.52 9.13 -4.89
N GLU A 118 3.11 10.11 -4.21
CA GLU A 118 3.88 9.91 -2.98
C GLU A 118 3.08 9.17 -1.89
N VAL A 119 1.75 9.30 -1.89
CA VAL A 119 0.87 8.58 -0.94
C VAL A 119 1.09 7.06 -0.98
N CYS A 120 1.56 6.52 -2.11
CA CYS A 120 1.85 5.10 -2.29
C CYS A 120 3.01 4.61 -1.40
N LEU A 121 3.88 5.51 -0.94
CA LEU A 121 5.03 5.18 -0.08
C LEU A 121 4.67 5.14 1.41
N LYS A 122 3.55 5.74 1.82
CA LYS A 122 3.17 5.86 3.24
C LYS A 122 2.89 4.52 3.94
N SER A 123 2.67 3.46 3.18
CA SER A 123 2.34 2.13 3.71
C SER A 123 3.56 1.24 4.02
N GLY A 124 4.77 1.80 4.03
CA GLY A 124 6.01 1.08 4.27
C GLY A 124 6.64 0.48 3.00
N PRO A 125 7.46 -0.57 3.11
CA PRO A 125 8.17 -1.13 1.97
C PRO A 125 7.20 -1.71 0.93
N ILE A 126 7.45 -1.37 -0.33
CA ILE A 126 6.58 -1.68 -1.46
C ILE A 126 7.28 -2.47 -2.56
N GLN A 127 6.51 -3.20 -3.36
CA GLN A 127 6.94 -3.89 -4.57
C GLN A 127 6.02 -3.58 -5.74
N LEU A 128 6.56 -3.61 -6.95
CA LEU A 128 5.80 -3.43 -8.18
C LEU A 128 5.35 -4.78 -8.73
N LYS A 129 4.08 -4.90 -9.10
CA LYS A 129 3.54 -6.01 -9.88
C LYS A 129 3.03 -5.50 -11.21
N LEU A 130 3.61 -6.01 -12.27
CA LEU A 130 3.47 -5.48 -13.62
C LEU A 130 2.88 -6.53 -14.56
N GLY A 131 2.22 -6.05 -15.62
CA GLY A 131 1.77 -6.86 -16.73
C GLY A 131 0.87 -8.04 -16.38
N ASN A 132 0.93 -9.04 -17.26
CA ASN A 132 0.11 -10.23 -17.13
C ASN A 132 0.56 -11.09 -15.94
N PRO A 133 -0.32 -11.32 -14.94
CA PRO A 133 0.01 -12.14 -13.79
C PRO A 133 0.16 -13.64 -14.11
N THR A 134 -0.12 -14.07 -15.34
CA THR A 134 0.12 -15.45 -15.78
C THR A 134 1.57 -15.66 -16.23
N ASN A 135 2.28 -14.58 -16.58
CA ASN A 135 3.71 -14.67 -16.93
C ASN A 135 4.55 -14.87 -15.64
N PRO A 136 5.32 -15.98 -15.52
CA PRO A 136 6.10 -16.27 -14.32
C PRO A 136 7.11 -15.18 -13.94
N ARG A 137 7.72 -14.50 -14.92
CA ARG A 137 8.68 -13.40 -14.68
C ARG A 137 8.01 -12.19 -14.07
N CYS A 138 6.78 -11.87 -14.50
CA CYS A 138 6.04 -10.70 -14.04
C CYS A 138 5.27 -10.95 -12.73
N LYS A 139 5.04 -12.22 -12.38
CA LYS A 139 4.26 -12.65 -11.20
C LYS A 139 4.98 -12.34 -9.88
N LYS A 140 6.31 -12.47 -9.84
CA LYS A 140 7.10 -12.28 -8.60
C LYS A 140 7.05 -10.85 -8.08
N GLY A 141 6.88 -9.88 -8.95
CA GLY A 141 7.03 -8.46 -8.64
C GLY A 141 8.49 -8.00 -8.78
N PHE A 142 8.67 -6.69 -8.79
CA PHE A 142 9.96 -6.03 -8.94
C PHE A 142 10.25 -5.20 -7.70
N SER A 143 11.47 -5.30 -7.19
CA SER A 143 11.95 -4.48 -6.09
C SER A 143 12.27 -3.08 -6.58
N ILE A 144 12.05 -2.09 -5.73
CA ILE A 144 12.39 -0.70 -6.00
C ILE A 144 13.81 -0.48 -5.51
N ASP A 145 14.62 0.10 -6.39
CA ASP A 145 16.02 0.45 -6.12
C ASP A 145 16.17 1.91 -5.70
N ALA A 146 15.51 2.81 -6.44
CA ALA A 146 15.55 4.22 -6.17
C ALA A 146 14.15 4.87 -6.20
N VAL A 147 14.01 5.96 -5.46
CA VAL A 147 12.80 6.76 -5.36
C VAL A 147 13.18 8.23 -5.53
N ASP A 148 12.77 8.82 -6.64
CA ASP A 148 12.95 10.24 -6.91
C ASP A 148 11.67 11.00 -6.61
N LEU A 149 11.76 12.03 -5.76
CA LEU A 149 10.65 12.91 -5.44
C LEU A 149 10.56 14.05 -6.46
N ILE A 150 9.39 14.23 -7.05
CA ILE A 150 9.10 15.29 -8.03
C ILE A 150 8.10 16.24 -7.38
N PRO A 151 8.53 17.47 -6.99
CA PRO A 151 7.63 18.44 -6.36
C PRO A 151 6.46 18.79 -7.27
N HIS A 152 5.23 18.71 -6.74
CA HIS A 152 4.03 19.01 -7.51
C HIS A 152 2.90 19.53 -6.61
N GLU A 153 2.54 20.78 -6.75
CA GLU A 153 1.48 21.43 -5.93
C GLU A 153 0.05 20.98 -6.30
N GLY A 154 -0.10 20.16 -7.32
CA GLY A 154 -1.37 19.56 -7.72
C GLY A 154 -1.72 18.27 -6.95
N VAL A 155 -0.93 17.84 -5.97
CA VAL A 155 -1.22 16.72 -5.07
C VAL A 155 -1.17 17.16 -3.62
N ILE A 156 -1.94 16.49 -2.74
CA ILE A 156 -1.97 16.81 -1.31
C ILE A 156 -0.60 16.64 -0.65
N THR A 157 0.12 15.60 -1.03
CA THR A 157 1.45 15.28 -0.48
C THR A 157 2.54 16.24 -0.97
N LYS A 158 2.23 17.11 -1.93
CA LYS A 158 3.14 18.05 -2.59
C LYS A 158 4.23 17.39 -3.43
N SER A 159 4.16 16.08 -3.64
CA SER A 159 5.12 15.36 -4.48
C SER A 159 4.47 14.21 -5.25
N LEU A 160 4.95 13.99 -6.46
CA LEU A 160 4.88 12.72 -7.19
C LEU A 160 6.18 11.96 -6.93
N VAL A 161 6.18 10.68 -7.23
CA VAL A 161 7.37 9.83 -7.08
C VAL A 161 7.65 9.06 -8.36
N LEU A 162 8.91 9.00 -8.73
CA LEU A 162 9.40 8.09 -9.76
C LEU A 162 10.09 6.91 -9.06
N LEU A 163 9.53 5.73 -9.25
CA LEU A 163 10.01 4.48 -8.67
C LEU A 163 10.85 3.77 -9.72
N SER A 164 12.13 3.63 -9.47
CA SER A 164 13.06 2.95 -10.38
C SER A 164 13.37 1.54 -9.89
N THR A 165 13.53 0.60 -10.83
CA THR A 165 13.88 -0.81 -10.58
C THR A 165 15.24 -1.13 -11.15
N LEU A 166 15.98 -2.04 -10.49
CA LEU A 166 17.25 -2.57 -11.00
C LEU A 166 17.05 -3.37 -12.29
N ASP A 167 15.99 -4.16 -12.31
CA ASP A 167 15.68 -5.02 -13.45
C ASP A 167 14.90 -4.26 -14.52
N TYR A 168 15.22 -4.52 -15.79
CA TYR A 168 14.40 -4.04 -16.90
C TYR A 168 13.03 -4.73 -16.88
N ILE A 169 11.99 -3.92 -16.80
CA ILE A 169 10.59 -4.38 -16.73
C ILE A 169 9.95 -4.52 -18.12
N SER A 170 10.71 -4.31 -19.19
CA SER A 170 10.24 -4.28 -20.59
C SER A 170 9.48 -5.54 -21.03
N ASP A 171 9.87 -6.71 -20.51
CA ASP A 171 9.23 -7.99 -20.86
C ASP A 171 7.81 -8.13 -20.31
N CYS A 172 7.45 -7.31 -19.32
CA CYS A 172 6.19 -7.41 -18.58
C CYS A 172 5.18 -6.34 -18.95
N ILE A 173 5.58 -5.30 -19.71
CA ILE A 173 4.78 -4.08 -19.83
C ILE A 173 4.95 -3.37 -21.17
N LYS A 174 4.10 -2.36 -21.37
CA LYS A 174 4.32 -1.30 -22.34
C LYS A 174 4.43 0.03 -21.60
N THR A 175 5.34 0.87 -22.02
CA THR A 175 5.43 2.23 -21.49
C THR A 175 4.32 3.12 -22.04
N ILE A 176 3.85 4.06 -21.24
CA ILE A 176 2.93 5.10 -21.67
C ILE A 176 3.70 6.41 -21.80
N LYS A 177 3.41 7.18 -22.85
CA LYS A 177 3.96 8.52 -23.01
C LYS A 177 3.13 9.51 -22.23
N ILE A 178 3.75 10.59 -21.77
CA ILE A 178 3.05 11.68 -21.08
C ILE A 178 2.53 12.68 -22.12
N GLY A 179 1.27 13.04 -22.01
CA GLY A 179 0.63 14.05 -22.88
C GLY A 179 0.86 15.47 -22.34
N ALA A 180 1.16 16.41 -23.23
CA ALA A 180 1.40 17.78 -22.88
C ALA A 180 0.11 18.59 -22.61
N LYS A 181 -1.00 18.24 -23.22
CA LYS A 181 -2.27 18.99 -23.14
C LYS A 181 -3.48 18.07 -23.12
N VAL A 182 -4.54 18.50 -22.44
CA VAL A 182 -5.85 17.91 -22.51
C VAL A 182 -6.57 18.41 -23.77
N ASN A 183 -7.13 17.49 -24.53
CA ASN A 183 -8.06 17.83 -25.62
C ASN A 183 -9.49 17.75 -25.09
N ALA A 184 -10.16 18.88 -24.91
CA ALA A 184 -11.51 18.93 -24.34
C ALA A 184 -12.56 18.18 -25.15
N ASP A 185 -12.36 18.06 -26.48
CA ASP A 185 -13.31 17.39 -27.40
C ASP A 185 -13.15 15.86 -27.42
N LYS A 186 -12.11 15.34 -26.81
CA LYS A 186 -11.81 13.91 -26.79
C LYS A 186 -12.09 13.29 -25.43
N GLN A 187 -12.59 12.07 -25.49
CA GLN A 187 -12.92 11.31 -24.31
C GLN A 187 -11.70 11.02 -23.44
N LEU A 188 -11.88 11.21 -22.14
CA LEU A 188 -10.94 10.87 -21.09
C LEU A 188 -11.40 9.57 -20.42
N TYR A 189 -10.47 8.84 -19.85
CA TYR A 189 -10.80 7.71 -19.01
C TYR A 189 -9.85 7.62 -17.81
N ILE A 190 -10.38 7.06 -16.74
CA ILE A 190 -9.66 6.87 -15.49
C ILE A 190 -9.45 5.38 -15.29
N ILE A 191 -8.19 5.02 -15.04
CA ILE A 191 -7.79 3.67 -14.63
C ILE A 191 -7.44 3.76 -13.16
N GLY A 192 -8.13 2.97 -12.36
CA GLY A 192 -8.00 3.03 -10.92
C GLY A 192 -7.81 1.67 -10.27
N ARG A 193 -7.56 1.72 -8.99
CA ARG A 193 -7.43 0.55 -8.14
C ARG A 193 -8.80 -0.10 -7.92
N PRO A 194 -8.95 -1.43 -8.11
CA PRO A 194 -10.20 -2.13 -7.82
C PRO A 194 -10.48 -2.12 -6.31
N TYR A 195 -11.74 -2.31 -5.94
CA TYR A 195 -12.12 -2.43 -4.53
C TYR A 195 -11.55 -3.67 -3.86
N ARG A 196 -11.53 -4.77 -4.59
CA ARG A 196 -10.91 -6.02 -4.15
C ARG A 196 -9.54 -6.14 -4.78
N GLY A 197 -8.55 -6.44 -3.97
CA GLY A 197 -7.22 -6.76 -4.47
C GLY A 197 -7.32 -7.85 -5.52
N GLY A 198 -6.94 -7.54 -6.75
CA GLY A 198 -7.11 -8.45 -7.88
C GLY A 198 -6.17 -8.14 -9.03
N LYS A 199 -6.37 -8.87 -10.11
CA LYS A 199 -5.62 -8.77 -11.35
C LYS A 199 -6.24 -7.79 -12.34
N SER A 200 -7.33 -7.13 -11.96
CA SER A 200 -8.10 -6.16 -12.75
C SER A 200 -7.88 -4.73 -12.26
N PHE A 201 -8.27 -3.78 -13.09
CA PHE A 201 -8.33 -2.36 -12.75
C PHE A 201 -9.77 -1.87 -12.82
N SER A 202 -10.10 -0.84 -12.05
CA SER A 202 -11.34 -0.10 -12.28
C SER A 202 -11.17 0.81 -13.52
N PHE A 203 -12.22 0.91 -14.29
CA PHE A 203 -12.25 1.72 -15.53
C PHE A 203 -13.52 2.56 -15.56
N GLN A 204 -13.38 3.85 -15.79
CA GLN A 204 -14.51 4.73 -16.01
C GLN A 204 -14.20 5.85 -16.97
N LEU A 205 -15.23 6.27 -17.68
CA LEU A 205 -15.16 7.40 -18.59
C LEU A 205 -15.27 8.70 -17.81
N ALA A 206 -14.60 9.73 -18.33
CA ALA A 206 -14.61 11.05 -17.74
C ALA A 206 -14.69 12.14 -18.82
N LYS A 207 -15.20 13.29 -18.45
CA LYS A 207 -15.26 14.48 -19.29
C LYS A 207 -14.47 15.61 -18.66
N TYR A 208 -13.70 16.32 -19.46
CA TYR A 208 -12.98 17.49 -18.99
C TYR A 208 -13.95 18.54 -18.41
N ASN A 209 -13.67 18.99 -17.21
CA ASN A 209 -14.44 20.02 -16.54
C ASN A 209 -13.66 21.33 -16.58
N ASN A 210 -14.09 22.25 -17.42
CA ASN A 210 -13.45 23.57 -17.54
C ASN A 210 -13.86 24.53 -16.40
N ASN A 211 -14.96 24.22 -15.70
CA ASN A 211 -15.48 25.03 -14.60
C ASN A 211 -14.79 24.62 -13.29
N ASN A 212 -13.58 25.11 -13.05
CA ASN A 212 -12.76 24.84 -11.89
C ASN A 212 -13.39 25.26 -10.52
N ASN A 213 -14.69 25.11 -10.35
CA ASN A 213 -15.39 25.40 -9.10
C ASN A 213 -15.27 24.21 -8.14
N PHE A 214 -14.21 24.17 -7.37
CA PHE A 214 -13.96 23.19 -6.29
C PHE A 214 -14.77 23.47 -5.03
N THR A 215 -16.03 23.80 -5.14
CA THR A 215 -16.81 24.31 -4.00
C THR A 215 -17.16 23.26 -2.96
N SER A 216 -17.06 21.97 -3.26
CA SER A 216 -17.58 20.90 -2.40
C SER A 216 -16.56 20.17 -1.54
N PHE A 217 -15.23 20.29 -1.80
CA PHE A 217 -14.20 19.56 -1.06
C PHE A 217 -13.13 20.49 -0.49
N GLU A 218 -12.98 20.48 0.82
CA GLU A 218 -11.97 21.26 1.52
C GLU A 218 -10.53 20.86 1.11
N GLU A 219 -10.32 19.55 0.90
CA GLU A 219 -9.03 19.02 0.42
C GLU A 219 -8.65 19.54 -0.98
N LEU A 220 -9.60 19.69 -1.89
CA LEU A 220 -9.36 20.22 -3.23
C LEU A 220 -9.03 21.73 -3.21
N ARG A 221 -9.48 22.47 -2.20
CA ARG A 221 -9.17 23.89 -2.05
C ARG A 221 -7.69 24.16 -1.77
N THR A 222 -6.98 23.17 -1.19
CA THR A 222 -5.55 23.27 -0.90
C THR A 222 -4.66 23.05 -2.12
N LEU A 223 -5.22 22.52 -3.22
CA LEU A 223 -4.49 22.22 -4.44
C LEU A 223 -4.37 23.47 -5.32
N ASN A 224 -3.24 23.58 -6.00
CA ASN A 224 -3.05 24.64 -7.00
C ASN A 224 -3.87 24.32 -8.28
N LYS A 225 -4.92 25.11 -8.53
CA LYS A 225 -5.84 24.92 -9.65
C LYS A 225 -5.14 24.90 -11.02
N ASN A 226 -4.09 25.70 -11.18
CA ASN A 226 -3.34 25.79 -12.42
C ASN A 226 -2.46 24.55 -12.67
N LYS A 227 -2.24 23.74 -11.62
CA LYS A 227 -1.42 22.52 -11.67
C LYS A 227 -2.26 21.26 -11.62
N THR A 228 -3.57 21.37 -11.77
CA THR A 228 -4.52 20.24 -11.76
C THR A 228 -5.37 20.19 -13.02
N ILE A 229 -5.79 18.99 -13.39
CA ILE A 229 -6.79 18.70 -14.39
C ILE A 229 -7.98 18.10 -13.67
N CYS A 230 -9.16 18.77 -13.70
CA CYS A 230 -10.36 18.24 -13.10
C CYS A 230 -11.32 17.71 -14.15
N VAL A 231 -11.96 16.60 -13.84
CA VAL A 231 -12.86 15.88 -14.72
C VAL A 231 -14.12 15.47 -13.99
N ASP A 232 -15.24 15.44 -14.70
CA ASP A 232 -16.47 14.85 -14.22
C ASP A 232 -16.52 13.37 -14.62
N THR A 233 -16.81 12.52 -13.63
CA THR A 233 -16.85 11.07 -13.82
C THR A 233 -18.28 10.62 -14.10
N PHE A 234 -18.46 9.72 -15.08
CA PHE A 234 -19.76 9.14 -15.41
C PHE A 234 -19.99 7.80 -14.72
N GLY A 235 -18.90 7.12 -14.38
CA GLY A 235 -18.95 5.84 -13.70
C GLY A 235 -19.16 5.95 -12.21
N LYS A 236 -19.35 4.79 -11.61
CA LYS A 236 -19.49 4.67 -10.17
C LYS A 236 -18.20 4.19 -9.49
N CYS A 237 -17.07 4.16 -10.14
CA CYS A 237 -15.79 3.84 -9.54
C CYS A 237 -15.32 5.00 -8.64
N PRO A 238 -14.88 4.72 -7.41
CA PRO A 238 -14.20 5.73 -6.61
C PRO A 238 -12.85 6.04 -7.25
N VAL A 239 -12.50 7.31 -7.25
CA VAL A 239 -11.16 7.76 -7.65
C VAL A 239 -10.29 7.85 -6.41
N ARG A 240 -9.10 7.28 -6.47
CA ARG A 240 -8.15 7.26 -5.36
C ARG A 240 -6.83 7.89 -5.76
N ALA A 241 -6.14 8.48 -4.80
CA ALA A 241 -4.82 9.06 -5.04
C ALA A 241 -3.91 8.08 -5.77
N GLY A 242 -3.33 8.51 -6.88
CA GLY A 242 -2.49 7.70 -7.76
C GLY A 242 -3.22 7.05 -8.95
N ASP A 243 -4.56 7.10 -9.03
CA ASP A 243 -5.29 6.64 -10.20
C ASP A 243 -4.89 7.46 -11.44
N LEU A 244 -4.89 6.81 -12.61
CA LEU A 244 -4.36 7.37 -13.86
C LEU A 244 -5.45 8.05 -14.66
N LEU A 245 -5.18 9.28 -15.12
CA LEU A 245 -5.99 9.96 -16.13
C LEU A 245 -5.35 9.81 -17.50
N VAL A 246 -6.07 9.20 -18.43
CA VAL A 246 -5.53 8.84 -19.75
C VAL A 246 -6.44 9.35 -20.87
N GLN A 247 -5.81 9.79 -21.96
CA GLN A 247 -6.50 10.21 -23.18
C GLN A 247 -5.73 9.72 -24.42
N LYS A 248 -6.37 8.98 -25.30
CA LYS A 248 -5.75 8.47 -26.54
C LYS A 248 -4.41 7.74 -26.32
N GLY A 249 -4.27 6.98 -25.24
CA GLY A 249 -3.02 6.29 -24.90
C GLY A 249 -1.92 7.18 -24.37
N LEU A 250 -2.22 8.43 -23.98
CA LEU A 250 -1.32 9.35 -23.32
C LEU A 250 -1.72 9.54 -21.85
N LEU A 251 -0.76 9.50 -20.96
CA LEU A 251 -0.95 9.81 -19.54
C LEU A 251 -0.98 11.32 -19.35
N LEU A 252 -2.06 11.85 -18.82
CA LEU A 252 -2.23 13.28 -18.59
C LEU A 252 -1.99 13.67 -17.12
N GLY A 253 -2.37 12.78 -16.20
CA GLY A 253 -2.30 13.08 -14.78
C GLY A 253 -2.43 11.87 -13.87
N LEU A 254 -2.10 12.11 -12.61
CA LEU A 254 -2.30 11.19 -11.48
C LEU A 254 -3.27 11.80 -10.49
N ALA A 255 -4.24 11.02 -10.00
CA ALA A 255 -5.23 11.53 -9.07
C ALA A 255 -4.58 12.15 -7.83
N SER A 256 -4.99 13.39 -7.54
CA SER A 256 -4.41 14.24 -6.51
C SER A 256 -4.83 13.84 -5.10
N THR A 257 -6.07 13.35 -4.98
CA THR A 257 -6.72 12.99 -3.72
C THR A 257 -7.53 11.71 -3.91
N SER A 258 -7.99 11.15 -2.80
CA SER A 258 -8.99 10.08 -2.82
C SER A 258 -10.38 10.68 -2.70
N VAL A 259 -11.19 10.50 -3.73
CA VAL A 259 -12.59 10.92 -3.76
C VAL A 259 -13.48 9.72 -3.46
N ASN A 260 -14.05 9.70 -2.25
CA ASN A 260 -15.01 8.69 -1.86
C ASN A 260 -16.40 9.08 -2.39
N ARG A 261 -17.08 8.09 -2.96
CA ARG A 261 -18.35 8.27 -3.64
C ARG A 261 -19.58 8.50 -2.76
N ARG A 262 -19.45 8.45 -1.44
CA ARG A 262 -20.55 8.78 -0.52
C ARG A 262 -21.00 10.24 -0.61
N GLU A 263 -20.19 11.08 -1.21
CA GLU A 263 -20.47 12.48 -1.44
C GLU A 263 -20.90 12.64 -2.91
N GLU A 264 -21.90 13.47 -3.16
CA GLU A 264 -22.57 13.69 -4.45
C GLU A 264 -21.67 14.27 -5.55
N SER A 265 -20.41 14.54 -5.24
CA SER A 265 -19.45 15.10 -6.19
C SER A 265 -19.00 14.07 -7.22
N LYS A 266 -19.31 14.38 -8.47
CA LYS A 266 -18.85 13.61 -9.63
C LYS A 266 -17.49 14.08 -10.16
N THR A 267 -16.86 15.06 -9.53
CA THR A 267 -15.62 15.70 -9.98
C THR A 267 -14.41 15.09 -9.30
N ALA A 268 -13.41 14.71 -10.07
CA ALA A 268 -12.11 14.25 -9.59
C ALA A 268 -11.01 15.10 -10.22
N CYS A 269 -9.97 15.43 -9.42
CA CYS A 269 -8.84 16.23 -9.86
C CYS A 269 -7.53 15.45 -9.88
N PHE A 270 -6.73 15.67 -10.90
CA PHE A 270 -5.49 14.98 -11.19
C PHE A 270 -4.36 15.99 -11.28
N ALA A 271 -3.20 15.64 -10.75
CA ALA A 271 -1.97 16.41 -10.95
C ALA A 271 -1.63 16.46 -12.44
N ASN A 272 -1.53 17.65 -12.99
CA ASN A 272 -1.22 17.87 -14.40
C ASN A 272 0.27 17.61 -14.68
N LEU A 273 0.61 16.53 -15.35
CA LEU A 273 2.00 16.14 -15.59
C LEU A 273 2.75 17.06 -16.55
N SER A 274 2.04 17.86 -17.34
CA SER A 274 2.70 18.84 -18.22
C SER A 274 3.41 19.95 -17.44
N VAL A 275 3.03 20.19 -16.19
CA VAL A 275 3.65 21.21 -15.32
C VAL A 275 5.05 20.83 -14.89
N VAL A 276 5.33 19.55 -14.74
CA VAL A 276 6.64 18.99 -14.34
C VAL A 276 7.40 18.39 -15.53
N TYR A 277 7.16 18.96 -16.70
CA TYR A 277 7.79 18.49 -17.95
C TYR A 277 9.32 18.52 -17.90
N SER A 278 9.90 19.61 -17.38
CA SER A 278 11.34 19.79 -17.29
C SER A 278 12.00 18.75 -16.40
N GLU A 279 11.39 18.52 -15.25
CA GLU A 279 11.85 17.56 -14.23
C GLU A 279 11.80 16.13 -14.77
N LEU A 280 10.66 15.74 -15.34
CA LEU A 280 10.48 14.41 -15.91
C LEU A 280 11.38 14.17 -17.14
N LYS A 281 11.62 15.20 -17.96
CA LYS A 281 12.53 15.11 -19.10
C LYS A 281 13.99 14.93 -18.65
N ALA A 282 14.38 15.58 -17.56
CA ALA A 282 15.70 15.40 -16.96
C ALA A 282 15.95 13.95 -16.47
N LEU A 283 14.88 13.24 -16.15
CA LEU A 283 14.87 11.82 -15.77
C LEU A 283 14.64 10.86 -16.97
N ASP A 284 14.86 11.35 -18.20
CA ASP A 284 14.72 10.59 -19.47
C ASP A 284 13.32 10.03 -19.75
N ILE A 285 12.28 10.68 -19.19
CA ILE A 285 10.89 10.30 -19.46
C ILE A 285 10.41 10.89 -20.79
N LYS A 286 9.80 10.04 -21.62
CA LYS A 286 9.32 10.43 -22.96
C LYS A 286 7.97 11.13 -22.93
N PHE A 287 7.91 12.26 -23.62
CA PHE A 287 6.69 13.01 -23.86
C PHE A 287 6.23 12.90 -25.33
N ASP A 288 4.93 12.97 -25.54
CA ASP A 288 4.37 13.15 -26.86
C ASP A 288 3.89 14.60 -27.03
N ASN A 289 4.62 15.34 -27.85
CA ASN A 289 4.30 16.74 -28.19
C ASN A 289 3.30 16.84 -29.35
N LYS A 290 2.82 15.72 -29.89
CA LYS A 290 1.83 15.74 -30.97
C LYS A 290 0.47 16.15 -30.38
N ILE A 291 0.10 17.39 -30.67
CA ILE A 291 -1.20 18.01 -30.38
C ILE A 291 -2.21 17.59 -31.45
#